data_1d7bf5fed1ad4b057576ec806fcd6101
#
_entry.id   1d7bf5fed1ad4b057576ec806fcd6101
#
_cell.length_a   1.000
_cell.length_b   1.000
_cell.length_c   1.000
_cell.angle_alpha   90.00
_cell.angle_beta   90.00
_cell.angle_gamma   90.00
#
_symmetry.space_group_name_H-M   'P 1'
#
loop_
_entity.id
_entity.type
_entity.pdbx_description
1 polymer ?
#
loop_
_entity_poly.entity_id
_entity_poly.type
_entity_poly.pdbx_seq_one_letter_code
_entity_poly.pdbx_strand_id
1 'polypeptide(L)'
;CIGCGECVIQCPTRAWVRSEKKYYRLTLLGRTGKKNPRMGEDFIKWADEEGILKIIKNTYEYVKEYIDPEAPGGKEHIGYIVDRTGFNEFKKWALKDVSLPDLAELEERIYWSGIKY
;
A
#
# COMPACT_ATOMS: atom_id res chain seq x y z
N CYS A 1 5.42 -7.04 -12.56
CA CYS A 1 4.45 -8.12 -12.78
C CYS A 1 3.06 -7.63 -12.40
N ILE A 2 2.08 -7.75 -13.31
CA ILE A 2 0.67 -7.39 -13.09
C ILE A 2 -0.23 -8.62 -12.93
N GLY A 3 0.35 -9.83 -12.93
CA GLY A 3 -0.39 -11.07 -12.76
C GLY A 3 -1.26 -11.49 -13.94
N CYS A 4 -0.98 -10.99 -15.16
CA CYS A 4 -1.81 -11.28 -16.33
C CYS A 4 -1.82 -12.77 -16.73
N GLY A 5 -0.77 -13.54 -16.38
CA GLY A 5 -0.69 -14.97 -16.66
C GLY A 5 -0.17 -15.36 -18.03
N GLU A 6 0.24 -14.43 -18.87
CA GLU A 6 0.79 -14.71 -20.21
C GLU A 6 2.01 -15.67 -20.15
N CYS A 7 2.90 -15.46 -19.18
CA CYS A 7 4.05 -16.34 -18.99
C CYS A 7 3.66 -17.79 -18.68
N VAL A 8 2.54 -18.00 -17.99
CA VAL A 8 2.01 -19.33 -17.69
C VAL A 8 1.44 -19.98 -18.94
N ILE A 9 0.66 -19.23 -19.72
CA ILE A 9 0.02 -19.71 -20.96
C ILE A 9 1.05 -20.08 -22.00
N GLN A 10 2.10 -19.24 -22.14
CA GLN A 10 3.13 -19.41 -23.17
C GLN A 10 4.23 -20.39 -22.78
N CYS A 11 4.28 -20.87 -21.56
CA CYS A 11 5.33 -21.76 -21.09
C CYS A 11 5.14 -23.21 -21.64
N PRO A 12 6.02 -23.71 -22.53
CA PRO A 12 5.83 -25.02 -23.14
C PRO A 12 6.11 -26.18 -22.18
N THR A 13 6.90 -25.95 -21.15
CA THR A 13 7.32 -26.95 -20.16
C THR A 13 6.54 -26.92 -18.86
N ARG A 14 5.58 -26.00 -18.73
CA ARG A 14 4.83 -25.75 -17.49
C ARG A 14 5.75 -25.43 -16.29
N ALA A 15 6.92 -24.85 -16.53
CA ALA A 15 7.81 -24.39 -15.47
C ALA A 15 7.21 -23.19 -14.71
N TRP A 16 6.35 -22.43 -15.39
CA TRP A 16 5.57 -21.35 -14.81
C TRP A 16 4.15 -21.84 -14.54
N VAL A 17 3.74 -21.76 -13.31
CA VAL A 17 2.37 -22.12 -12.89
C VAL A 17 1.80 -21.02 -12.00
N ARG A 18 0.48 -20.91 -11.99
CA ARG A 18 -0.17 -19.98 -11.05
C ARG A 18 -0.12 -20.55 -9.65
N SER A 19 0.13 -19.68 -8.68
CA SER A 19 0.01 -20.03 -7.26
C SER A 19 -1.45 -20.39 -6.93
N GLU A 20 -1.67 -21.40 -6.10
CA GLU A 20 -2.99 -21.71 -5.56
C GLU A 20 -3.52 -20.58 -4.67
N LYS A 21 -2.64 -19.96 -3.92
CA LYS A 21 -2.95 -18.82 -3.04
C LYS A 21 -2.69 -17.52 -3.79
N LYS A 22 -3.62 -16.57 -3.66
CA LYS A 22 -3.47 -15.23 -4.22
C LYS A 22 -2.61 -14.35 -3.31
N TYR A 23 -1.70 -13.62 -3.93
CA TYR A 23 -0.87 -12.62 -3.27
C TYR A 23 -1.11 -11.27 -3.92
N TYR A 24 -0.96 -10.23 -3.14
CA TYR A 24 -1.29 -8.86 -3.54
C TYR A 24 -0.10 -7.94 -3.36
N ARG A 25 -0.04 -6.94 -4.23
CA ARG A 25 0.88 -5.82 -4.11
C ARG A 25 0.11 -4.65 -3.54
N LEU A 26 0.60 -4.07 -2.47
CA LEU A 26 -0.01 -2.92 -1.83
C LEU A 26 0.81 -1.67 -2.14
N THR A 27 0.21 -0.76 -2.90
CA THR A 27 0.74 0.57 -3.14
C THR A 27 -0.03 1.57 -2.29
N LEU A 28 0.66 2.58 -1.81
CA LEU A 28 0.08 3.55 -0.88
C LEU A 28 0.11 4.96 -1.43
N LEU A 29 -0.86 5.74 -0.94
CA LEU A 29 -0.84 7.19 -0.95
C LEU A 29 -0.89 7.84 -2.33
N GLY A 30 -1.39 7.10 -3.33
CA GLY A 30 -1.69 7.65 -4.65
C GLY A 30 -2.87 8.63 -4.59
N ARG A 31 -2.80 9.67 -5.39
CA ARG A 31 -3.86 10.67 -5.53
C ARG A 31 -3.90 11.20 -6.94
N THR A 32 -4.95 10.94 -7.67
CA THR A 32 -5.08 11.31 -9.09
C THR A 32 -6.12 12.38 -9.37
N GLY A 33 -7.13 12.51 -8.51
CA GLY A 33 -8.27 13.40 -8.70
C GLY A 33 -8.04 14.87 -8.35
N LYS A 34 -6.81 15.32 -8.21
CA LYS A 34 -6.47 16.68 -7.79
C LYS A 34 -5.51 17.35 -8.77
N LYS A 35 -5.42 18.67 -8.68
CA LYS A 35 -4.52 19.47 -9.50
C LYS A 35 -3.07 19.01 -9.41
N ASN A 36 -2.64 18.58 -8.23
CA ASN A 36 -1.32 18.02 -8.00
C ASN A 36 -1.44 16.50 -7.79
N PRO A 37 -1.30 15.69 -8.85
CA PRO A 37 -1.38 14.25 -8.72
C PRO A 37 -0.17 13.70 -7.94
N ARG A 38 -0.39 12.57 -7.27
CA ARG A 38 0.66 11.85 -6.55
C ARG A 38 0.57 10.38 -6.94
N MET A 39 1.65 9.82 -7.41
CA MET A 39 1.71 8.39 -7.71
C MET A 39 1.79 7.59 -6.42
N GLY A 40 1.11 6.44 -6.40
CA GLY A 40 1.24 5.51 -5.29
C GLY A 40 2.60 4.85 -5.28
N GLU A 41 3.18 4.68 -4.10
CA GLU A 41 4.46 4.01 -3.91
C GLU A 41 4.26 2.61 -3.36
N ASP A 42 5.12 1.68 -3.75
CA ASP A 42 5.08 0.32 -3.26
C ASP A 42 5.35 0.27 -1.76
N PHE A 43 4.50 -0.44 -1.05
CA PHE A 43 4.67 -0.67 0.39
C PHE A 43 4.97 -2.13 0.68
N ILE A 44 4.14 -3.03 0.19
CA ILE A 44 4.32 -4.47 0.41
C ILE A 44 4.06 -5.19 -0.91
N LYS A 45 4.93 -6.14 -1.24
CA LYS A 45 4.72 -7.10 -2.31
C LYS A 45 4.45 -8.47 -1.69
N TRP A 46 3.62 -9.26 -2.35
CA TRP A 46 3.30 -10.64 -1.96
C TRP A 46 2.61 -10.74 -0.59
N ALA A 47 1.77 -9.77 -0.27
CA ALA A 47 0.92 -9.82 0.92
C ALA A 47 -0.28 -10.74 0.67
N ASP A 48 -0.74 -11.43 1.71
CA ASP A 48 -1.96 -12.21 1.65
C ASP A 48 -3.20 -11.32 1.93
N GLU A 49 -4.39 -11.87 1.65
CA GLU A 49 -5.65 -11.15 1.83
C GLU A 49 -5.87 -10.72 3.28
N GLU A 50 -5.62 -11.60 4.24
CA GLU A 50 -5.79 -11.31 5.67
C GLU A 50 -4.87 -10.17 6.14
N GLY A 51 -3.61 -10.20 5.70
CA GLY A 51 -2.65 -9.14 5.99
C GLY A 51 -3.11 -7.78 5.45
N ILE A 52 -3.60 -7.74 4.21
CA ILE A 52 -4.11 -6.51 3.60
C ILE A 52 -5.33 -5.97 4.32
N LEU A 53 -6.30 -6.82 4.65
CA LEU A 53 -7.50 -6.41 5.39
C LEU A 53 -7.15 -5.83 6.77
N LYS A 54 -6.19 -6.43 7.44
CA LYS A 54 -5.69 -5.93 8.74
C LYS A 54 -5.00 -4.59 8.59
N ILE A 55 -4.18 -4.41 7.55
CA ILE A 55 -3.52 -3.14 7.25
C ILE A 55 -4.54 -2.04 6.97
N ILE A 56 -5.58 -2.32 6.18
CA ILE A 56 -6.66 -1.36 5.90
C ILE A 56 -7.32 -0.92 7.21
N LYS A 57 -7.66 -1.87 8.07
CA LYS A 57 -8.27 -1.60 9.37
C LYS A 57 -7.38 -0.75 10.27
N ASN A 58 -6.10 -1.09 10.34
CA ASN A 58 -5.10 -0.32 11.09
C ASN A 58 -4.94 1.10 10.53
N THR A 59 -5.04 1.25 9.21
CA THR A 59 -4.97 2.55 8.54
C THR A 59 -6.14 3.44 8.94
N TYR A 60 -7.35 2.92 9.07
CA TYR A 60 -8.49 3.68 9.57
C TYR A 60 -8.26 4.18 11.00
N GLU A 61 -7.72 3.35 11.86
CA GLU A 61 -7.41 3.75 13.24
C GLU A 61 -6.32 4.85 13.27
N TYR A 62 -5.31 4.71 12.42
CA TYR A 62 -4.26 5.73 12.26
C TYR A 62 -4.85 7.08 11.79
N VAL A 63 -5.69 7.07 10.78
CA VAL A 63 -6.34 8.29 10.28
C VAL A 63 -7.21 8.92 11.36
N LYS A 64 -7.97 8.11 12.08
CA LYS A 64 -8.83 8.57 13.18
C LYS A 64 -8.02 9.29 14.27
N GLU A 65 -6.82 8.81 14.56
CA GLU A 65 -5.95 9.39 15.58
C GLU A 65 -5.30 10.70 15.13
N TYR A 66 -4.86 10.76 13.88
CA TYR A 66 -4.00 11.86 13.39
C TYR A 66 -4.69 12.84 12.46
N ILE A 67 -5.95 12.64 12.09
CA ILE A 67 -6.65 13.57 11.21
C ILE A 67 -6.77 14.97 11.85
N ASP A 68 -6.51 15.99 11.05
CA ASP A 68 -6.67 17.37 11.50
C ASP A 68 -8.16 17.72 11.55
N PRO A 69 -8.72 18.02 12.74
CA PRO A 69 -10.12 18.41 12.86
C PRO A 69 -10.43 19.75 12.18
N GLU A 70 -9.43 20.61 11.98
CA GLU A 70 -9.55 21.89 11.29
C GLU A 70 -9.38 21.80 9.77
N ALA A 71 -9.16 20.60 9.23
CA ALA A 71 -9.03 20.39 7.79
C ALA A 71 -10.30 20.84 7.05
N PRO A 72 -10.16 21.48 5.86
CA PRO A 72 -11.30 21.94 5.08
C PRO A 72 -12.34 20.84 4.80
N GLY A 73 -13.58 21.07 5.23
CA GLY A 73 -14.66 20.10 5.10
C GLY A 73 -14.51 18.86 5.99
N GLY A 74 -13.66 18.91 7.02
CA GLY A 74 -13.38 17.77 7.89
C GLY A 74 -12.70 16.58 7.20
N LYS A 75 -12.07 16.84 6.05
CA LYS A 75 -11.43 15.80 5.21
C LYS A 75 -9.97 16.13 4.97
N GLU A 76 -9.10 15.22 5.32
CA GLU A 76 -7.67 15.29 5.02
C GLU A 76 -7.26 14.02 4.27
N HIS A 77 -6.54 14.17 3.16
CA HIS A 77 -5.99 13.00 2.45
C HIS A 77 -4.92 12.33 3.29
N ILE A 78 -4.92 11.01 3.31
CA ILE A 78 -3.97 10.22 4.09
C ILE A 78 -2.50 10.56 3.79
N GLY A 79 -2.18 10.92 2.54
CA GLY A 79 -0.84 11.34 2.16
C GLY A 79 -0.34 12.56 2.95
N TYR A 80 -1.20 13.52 3.22
CA TYR A 80 -0.85 14.68 4.04
C TYR A 80 -0.63 14.31 5.50
N ILE A 81 -1.45 13.40 6.03
CA ILE A 81 -1.29 12.89 7.39
C ILE A 81 0.06 12.20 7.54
N VAL A 82 0.42 11.35 6.57
CA VAL A 82 1.70 10.65 6.56
C VAL A 82 2.88 11.61 6.41
N ASP A 83 2.77 12.63 5.55
CA ASP A 83 3.81 13.65 5.38
C ASP A 83 4.07 14.40 6.69
N ARG A 84 3.01 14.69 7.44
CA ARG A 84 3.06 15.43 8.72
C ARG A 84 3.58 14.59 9.87
N THR A 85 3.15 13.32 9.96
CA THR A 85 3.51 12.41 11.08
C THR A 85 4.78 11.60 10.81
N GLY A 86 5.14 11.40 9.55
CA GLY A 86 6.27 10.58 9.12
C GLY A 86 5.86 9.15 8.73
N PHE A 87 6.53 8.62 7.72
CA PHE A 87 6.25 7.27 7.23
C PHE A 87 6.50 6.18 8.28
N ASN A 88 7.51 6.35 9.11
CA ASN A 88 7.81 5.38 10.16
C ASN A 88 6.66 5.23 11.15
N GLU A 89 6.00 6.31 11.51
CA GLU A 89 4.83 6.27 12.38
C GLU A 89 3.66 5.56 11.70
N PHE A 90 3.37 5.90 10.44
CA PHE A 90 2.37 5.21 9.64
C PHE A 90 2.65 3.71 9.55
N LYS A 91 3.89 3.33 9.23
CA LYS A 91 4.32 1.94 9.12
C LYS A 91 4.09 1.16 10.42
N LYS A 92 4.42 1.78 11.54
CA LYS A 92 4.23 1.21 12.88
C LYS A 92 2.76 0.92 13.17
N TRP A 93 1.86 1.84 12.81
CA TRP A 93 0.42 1.64 12.94
C TRP A 93 -0.11 0.59 11.98
N ALA A 94 0.27 0.69 10.70
CA ALA A 94 -0.24 -0.18 9.64
C ALA A 94 0.13 -1.66 9.88
N LEU A 95 1.31 -1.92 10.40
CA LEU A 95 1.81 -3.28 10.63
C LEU A 95 1.53 -3.83 12.02
N LYS A 96 0.80 -3.11 12.85
CA LYS A 96 0.42 -3.56 14.18
C LYS A 96 -0.42 -4.84 14.10
N ASP A 97 0.05 -5.90 14.76
CA ASP A 97 -0.61 -7.21 14.79
C ASP A 97 -0.83 -7.84 13.40
N VAL A 98 -0.04 -7.44 12.40
CA VAL A 98 -0.09 -7.98 11.06
C VAL A 98 0.91 -9.12 10.92
N SER A 99 0.42 -10.28 10.50
CA SER A 99 1.25 -11.43 10.13
C SER A 99 1.37 -11.47 8.60
N LEU A 100 2.58 -11.34 8.08
CA LEU A 100 2.86 -11.42 6.66
C LEU A 100 3.46 -12.77 6.30
N PRO A 101 3.20 -13.32 5.09
CA PRO A 101 3.86 -14.54 4.63
C PRO A 101 5.37 -14.31 4.46
N ASP A 102 6.16 -15.39 4.49
CA ASP A 102 7.62 -15.33 4.33
C ASP A 102 8.04 -14.72 2.98
N LEU A 103 7.17 -14.83 1.97
CA LEU A 103 7.37 -14.23 0.65
C LEU A 103 7.23 -12.70 0.64
N ALA A 104 6.62 -12.11 1.66
CA ALA A 104 6.32 -10.69 1.66
C ALA A 104 7.59 -9.85 1.68
N GLU A 105 7.64 -8.89 0.77
CA GLU A 105 8.69 -7.89 0.68
C GLU A 105 8.14 -6.55 1.16
N LEU A 106 8.75 -6.00 2.20
CA LEU A 106 8.33 -4.75 2.81
C LEU A 106 9.32 -3.65 2.47
N GLU A 107 8.81 -2.54 1.94
CA GLU A 107 9.63 -1.36 1.70
C GLU A 107 9.92 -0.63 3.02
N GLU A 108 11.18 -0.33 3.23
CA GLU A 108 11.61 0.38 4.45
C GLU A 108 11.36 1.88 4.37
N ARG A 109 11.39 2.43 3.14
CA ARG A 109 11.22 3.86 2.90
C ARG A 109 10.31 4.10 1.72
N ILE A 110 9.45 5.08 1.85
CA ILE A 110 8.67 5.59 0.73
C ILE A 110 9.30 6.88 0.24
N TYR A 111 9.64 6.91 -1.04
CA TYR A 111 10.12 8.10 -1.72
C TYR A 111 8.98 8.66 -2.57
N TRP A 112 8.54 9.85 -2.24
CA TRP A 112 7.53 10.51 -3.04
C TRP A 112 8.14 11.01 -4.34
N SER A 113 7.92 10.27 -5.41
CA SER A 113 8.24 10.71 -6.77
C SER A 113 7.16 11.59 -7.39
N GLY A 114 6.24 12.08 -6.56
CA GLY A 114 5.14 12.90 -7.01
C GLY A 114 5.60 14.18 -7.68
N ILE A 115 5.01 14.49 -8.83
CA ILE A 115 5.20 15.78 -9.48
C ILE A 115 4.56 16.85 -8.58
N LYS A 116 5.39 17.72 -8.04
CA LYS A 116 4.92 18.90 -7.32
C LYS A 116 4.76 20.03 -8.33
N TYR A 117 3.54 20.45 -8.55
CA TYR A 117 3.25 21.62 -9.35
C TYR A 117 2.99 22.84 -8.44
#